data_d57ad3d9f3000e78e97c8455e32078cf
#
_entry.id   d57ad3d9f3000e78e97c8455e32078cf
#
_cell.length_a   1.000
_cell.length_b   1.000
_cell.length_c   1.000
_cell.angle_alpha   90.00
_cell.angle_beta   90.00
_cell.angle_gamma   90.00
#
_symmetry.space_group_name_H-M   'P 1'
#
loop_
_entity.id
_entity.type
_entity.pdbx_description
1 polymer ?
#
loop_
_entity_poly.entity_id
_entity_poly.type
_entity_poly.pdbx_seq_one_letter_code
_entity_poly.pdbx_strand_id
1 'polypeptide(L)'
;FGLDGLLSPPHFTLIIGMFLCSIGGMVGISRYLKFNNSQSLAKYLLILAVIPVWLSASGIISSLSLPFSSTDFFQFNPEPTIAFIIASLGYPFLISLSLILIFRLSNYQFGMMSILGGLFLLIYSSTAIVPNFAMFDTVQFYSLNLIPFVISDIFLKINRSKISGFFVGGL
;
A
#
# COMPACT_ATOMS: atom_id res chain seq x y z
N PHE A 1 -23.69 14.04 -1.10
CA PHE A 1 -22.37 13.46 -1.42
C PHE A 1 -22.32 12.03 -0.89
N GLY A 2 -22.73 11.07 -1.68
CA GLY A 2 -22.66 9.64 -1.36
C GLY A 2 -21.48 8.96 -2.08
N LEU A 3 -21.62 7.65 -2.33
CA LEU A 3 -20.66 6.85 -3.11
C LEU A 3 -20.37 7.46 -4.49
N ASP A 4 -21.34 8.15 -5.10
CA ASP A 4 -21.20 8.87 -6.37
C ASP A 4 -20.10 9.94 -6.34
N GLY A 5 -19.96 10.64 -5.22
CA GLY A 5 -18.88 11.63 -5.04
C GLY A 5 -17.49 10.99 -4.94
N LEU A 6 -17.41 9.83 -4.28
CA LEU A 6 -16.17 9.08 -4.12
C LEU A 6 -15.66 8.47 -5.43
N LEU A 7 -16.57 8.04 -6.30
CA LEU A 7 -16.25 7.43 -7.59
C LEU A 7 -16.30 8.43 -8.75
N SER A 8 -16.32 9.73 -8.46
CA SER A 8 -16.35 10.78 -9.48
C SER A 8 -14.97 11.00 -10.10
N PRO A 9 -14.88 11.43 -11.39
CA PRO A 9 -13.62 11.77 -12.03
C PRO A 9 -12.78 12.81 -11.28
N PRO A 10 -13.34 13.86 -10.66
CA PRO A 10 -12.58 14.79 -9.83
C PRO A 10 -11.92 14.10 -8.64
N HIS A 11 -12.62 13.20 -7.97
CA HIS A 11 -12.06 12.47 -6.81
C HIS A 11 -10.93 11.51 -7.23
N PHE A 12 -11.12 10.80 -8.34
CA PHE A 12 -10.07 9.95 -8.91
C PHE A 12 -8.83 10.75 -9.32
N THR A 13 -9.02 11.91 -9.92
CA THR A 13 -7.92 12.85 -10.24
C THR A 13 -7.18 13.30 -8.99
N LEU A 14 -7.91 13.57 -7.90
CA LEU A 14 -7.31 13.91 -6.60
C LEU A 14 -6.44 12.77 -6.07
N ILE A 15 -6.93 11.54 -6.09
CA ILE A 15 -6.17 10.36 -5.63
C ILE A 15 -4.90 10.16 -6.46
N ILE A 16 -4.96 10.33 -7.78
CA ILE A 16 -3.78 10.28 -8.66
C ILE A 16 -2.80 11.40 -8.29
N GLY A 17 -3.27 12.62 -8.05
CA GLY A 17 -2.43 13.74 -7.60
C GLY A 17 -1.73 13.42 -6.27
N MET A 18 -2.44 12.88 -5.29
CA MET A 18 -1.88 12.44 -4.01
C MET A 18 -0.83 11.33 -4.21
N PHE A 19 -1.06 10.40 -5.11
CA PHE A 19 -0.11 9.34 -5.44
C PHE A 19 1.19 9.90 -6.03
N LEU A 20 1.10 10.81 -6.99
CA LEU A 20 2.28 11.44 -7.60
C LEU A 20 3.07 12.27 -6.59
N CYS A 21 2.39 13.05 -5.73
CA CYS A 21 3.03 13.77 -4.64
C CYS A 21 3.73 12.85 -3.66
N SER A 22 3.11 11.72 -3.31
CA SER A 22 3.67 10.71 -2.42
C SER A 22 4.93 10.06 -3.00
N ILE A 23 4.92 9.74 -4.30
CA ILE A 23 6.11 9.26 -5.00
C ILE A 23 7.22 10.32 -4.98
N GLY A 24 6.90 11.58 -5.24
CA GLY A 24 7.84 12.68 -5.16
C GLY A 24 8.50 12.80 -3.79
N GLY A 25 7.71 12.74 -2.72
CA GLY A 25 8.18 12.72 -1.34
C GLY A 25 9.09 11.53 -1.04
N MET A 26 8.68 10.32 -1.45
CA MET A 26 9.47 9.11 -1.29
C MET A 26 10.82 9.19 -2.03
N VAL A 27 10.84 9.70 -3.26
CA VAL A 27 12.08 9.91 -4.02
C VAL A 27 12.98 10.93 -3.34
N GLY A 28 12.42 12.03 -2.83
CA GLY A 28 13.15 13.07 -2.08
C GLY A 28 13.82 12.48 -0.84
N ILE A 29 13.09 11.72 0.00
CA ILE A 29 13.62 11.06 1.19
C ILE A 29 14.67 10.02 0.80
N SER A 30 14.43 9.22 -0.23
CA SER A 30 15.38 8.22 -0.71
C SER A 30 16.72 8.84 -1.12
N ARG A 31 16.69 9.99 -1.80
CA ARG A 31 17.89 10.75 -2.15
C ARG A 31 18.59 11.31 -0.92
N TYR A 32 17.83 11.92 0.01
CA TYR A 32 18.37 12.44 1.26
C TYR A 32 19.10 11.36 2.06
N LEU A 33 18.51 10.17 2.20
CA LEU A 33 19.12 9.03 2.90
C LEU A 33 20.40 8.53 2.22
N LYS A 34 20.44 8.56 0.90
CA LYS A 34 21.64 8.17 0.14
C LYS A 34 22.82 9.11 0.36
N PHE A 35 22.57 10.42 0.54
CA PHE A 35 23.60 11.41 0.76
C PHE A 35 24.02 11.54 2.23
N ASN A 36 23.09 11.35 3.16
CA ASN A 36 23.35 11.38 4.59
C ASN A 36 23.47 9.95 5.12
N ASN A 37 24.68 9.50 5.41
CA ASN A 37 24.99 8.16 5.95
C ASN A 37 24.38 7.86 7.34
N SER A 38 23.31 8.51 7.75
CA SER A 38 22.62 8.31 9.01
C SER A 38 21.74 7.06 8.97
N GLN A 39 22.33 5.91 9.27
CA GLN A 39 21.68 4.61 9.12
C GLN A 39 20.54 4.34 10.14
N SER A 40 20.57 4.94 11.32
CA SER A 40 19.57 4.63 12.36
C SER A 40 18.20 5.27 12.09
N LEU A 41 18.18 6.52 11.62
CA LEU A 41 16.93 7.23 11.29
C LEU A 41 16.39 6.85 9.91
N ALA A 42 17.27 6.41 9.02
CA ALA A 42 16.99 6.10 7.62
C ALA A 42 15.81 5.15 7.43
N LYS A 43 15.78 4.07 8.21
CA LYS A 43 14.73 3.04 8.11
C LYS A 43 13.35 3.55 8.47
N TYR A 44 13.24 4.36 9.52
CA TYR A 44 11.94 4.90 9.96
C TYR A 44 11.42 5.96 8.99
N LEU A 45 12.30 6.84 8.50
CA LEU A 45 11.95 7.84 7.50
C LEU A 45 11.50 7.19 6.19
N LEU A 46 12.14 6.08 5.79
CA LEU A 46 11.74 5.36 4.60
C LEU A 46 10.36 4.71 4.75
N ILE A 47 10.09 4.06 5.89
CA ILE A 47 8.77 3.49 6.18
C ILE A 47 7.71 4.60 6.13
N LEU A 48 7.95 5.72 6.82
CA LEU A 48 7.02 6.86 6.81
C LEU A 48 6.80 7.43 5.40
N ALA A 49 7.82 7.42 4.53
CA ALA A 49 7.69 7.88 3.16
C ALA A 49 6.90 6.93 2.26
N VAL A 50 6.94 5.63 2.55
CA VAL A 50 6.25 4.60 1.75
C VAL A 50 4.76 4.52 2.11
N ILE A 51 4.36 4.83 3.35
CA ILE A 51 2.96 4.77 3.80
C ILE A 51 2.01 5.62 2.93
N PRO A 52 2.28 6.91 2.62
CA PRO A 52 1.40 7.70 1.75
C PRO A 52 1.28 7.12 0.34
N VAL A 53 2.36 6.50 -0.18
CA VAL A 53 2.32 5.79 -1.46
C VAL A 53 1.36 4.61 -1.39
N TRP A 54 1.42 3.83 -0.31
CA TRP A 54 0.49 2.71 -0.08
C TRP A 54 -0.96 3.17 0.02
N LEU A 55 -1.24 4.23 0.80
CA LEU A 55 -2.59 4.76 0.99
C LEU A 55 -3.20 5.22 -0.34
N SER A 56 -2.45 5.99 -1.13
CA SER A 56 -2.95 6.49 -2.41
C SER A 56 -3.02 5.40 -3.48
N ALA A 57 -2.03 4.51 -3.57
CA ALA A 57 -2.05 3.39 -4.51
C ALA A 57 -3.17 2.39 -4.21
N SER A 58 -3.40 2.05 -2.92
CA SER A 58 -4.52 1.20 -2.54
C SER A 58 -5.87 1.85 -2.89
N GLY A 59 -5.98 3.17 -2.76
CA GLY A 59 -7.16 3.93 -3.21
C GLY A 59 -7.40 3.78 -4.71
N ILE A 60 -6.36 3.88 -5.53
CA ILE A 60 -6.45 3.68 -6.99
C ILE A 60 -6.85 2.22 -7.30
N ILE A 61 -6.18 1.24 -6.71
CA ILE A 61 -6.47 -0.18 -6.92
C ILE A 61 -7.91 -0.48 -6.51
N SER A 62 -8.35 -0.01 -5.34
CA SER A 62 -9.70 -0.21 -4.85
C SER A 62 -10.73 0.42 -5.77
N SER A 63 -10.52 1.66 -6.24
CA SER A 63 -11.45 2.34 -7.16
C SER A 63 -11.64 1.57 -8.48
N LEU A 64 -10.60 0.88 -8.94
CA LEU A 64 -10.62 0.12 -10.20
C LEU A 64 -11.06 -1.33 -10.02
N SER A 65 -10.93 -1.91 -8.82
CA SER A 65 -11.17 -3.34 -8.56
C SER A 65 -12.44 -3.63 -7.77
N LEU A 66 -13.00 -2.66 -7.07
CA LEU A 66 -14.23 -2.88 -6.31
C LEU A 66 -15.43 -2.97 -7.26
N PRO A 67 -16.24 -4.03 -7.16
CA PRO A 67 -17.46 -4.18 -7.92
C PRO A 67 -18.58 -3.31 -7.33
N PHE A 68 -18.32 -2.02 -7.15
CA PHE A 68 -19.37 -1.07 -6.81
C PHE A 68 -20.22 -0.86 -8.04
N SER A 69 -21.28 -1.62 -8.06
CA SER A 69 -22.36 -1.47 -8.98
C SER A 69 -22.87 -0.04 -9.02
N SER A 70 -23.09 0.43 -10.22
CA SER A 70 -24.06 1.46 -10.59
C SER A 70 -24.19 2.64 -9.61
N THR A 71 -23.21 3.52 -9.65
CA THR A 71 -23.50 4.91 -9.43
C THR A 71 -24.22 5.42 -10.70
N ASP A 72 -25.31 6.14 -10.56
CA ASP A 72 -26.11 6.60 -11.71
C ASP A 72 -25.32 7.45 -12.72
N PHE A 73 -24.15 7.96 -12.33
CA PHE A 73 -23.38 8.94 -13.10
C PHE A 73 -22.01 8.47 -13.58
N PHE A 74 -21.29 7.60 -12.84
CA PHE A 74 -19.93 7.18 -13.21
C PHE A 74 -19.70 5.71 -12.88
N GLN A 75 -19.44 4.93 -13.89
CA GLN A 75 -19.04 3.54 -13.73
C GLN A 75 -17.54 3.42 -14.01
N PHE A 76 -16.72 3.45 -12.94
CA PHE A 76 -15.31 3.07 -13.05
C PHE A 76 -15.11 1.57 -12.93
N ASN A 77 -16.18 0.79 -12.85
CA ASN A 77 -16.10 -0.65 -12.73
C ASN A 77 -15.60 -1.26 -14.05
N PRO A 78 -14.38 -1.77 -14.08
CA PRO A 78 -13.97 -2.66 -15.15
C PRO A 78 -14.82 -3.94 -15.04
N GLU A 79 -14.85 -4.70 -16.12
CA GLU A 79 -15.41 -6.05 -16.07
C GLU A 79 -14.83 -6.83 -14.89
N PRO A 80 -15.59 -7.75 -14.25
CA PRO A 80 -15.13 -8.49 -13.06
C PRO A 80 -13.78 -9.19 -13.26
N THR A 81 -13.48 -9.65 -14.46
CA THR A 81 -12.19 -10.25 -14.82
C THR A 81 -11.04 -9.25 -14.76
N ILE A 82 -11.25 -8.03 -15.25
CA ILE A 82 -10.25 -6.94 -15.22
C ILE A 82 -10.07 -6.47 -13.77
N ALA A 83 -11.16 -6.33 -13.01
CA ALA A 83 -11.11 -5.98 -11.60
C ALA A 83 -10.29 -6.99 -10.78
N PHE A 84 -10.49 -8.28 -11.03
CA PHE A 84 -9.71 -9.36 -10.40
C PHE A 84 -8.22 -9.27 -10.76
N ILE A 85 -7.90 -9.03 -12.03
CA ILE A 85 -6.50 -8.90 -12.49
C ILE A 85 -5.83 -7.69 -11.80
N ILE A 86 -6.52 -6.53 -11.76
CA ILE A 86 -5.98 -5.31 -11.13
C ILE A 86 -5.70 -5.55 -9.64
N ALA A 87 -6.62 -6.17 -8.91
CA ALA A 87 -6.45 -6.48 -7.49
C ALA A 87 -5.32 -7.50 -7.28
N SER A 88 -5.30 -8.58 -8.08
CA SER A 88 -4.33 -9.67 -7.94
C SER A 88 -2.90 -9.27 -8.29
N LEU A 89 -2.71 -8.29 -9.16
CA LEU A 89 -1.37 -7.79 -9.54
C LEU A 89 -0.98 -6.54 -8.76
N GLY A 90 -1.92 -5.67 -8.43
CA GLY A 90 -1.66 -4.38 -7.82
C GLY A 90 -1.03 -4.50 -6.44
N TYR A 91 -1.62 -5.28 -5.54
CA TYR A 91 -1.11 -5.44 -4.18
C TYR A 91 0.24 -6.18 -4.12
N PRO A 92 0.45 -7.32 -4.81
CA PRO A 92 1.76 -7.95 -4.87
C PRO A 92 2.84 -7.04 -5.47
N PHE A 93 2.49 -6.23 -6.46
CA PHE A 93 3.41 -5.25 -7.03
C PHE A 93 3.85 -4.20 -6.00
N LEU A 94 2.91 -3.65 -5.20
CA LEU A 94 3.22 -2.71 -4.14
C LEU A 94 4.11 -3.32 -3.05
N ILE A 95 3.84 -4.57 -2.65
CA ILE A 95 4.67 -5.31 -1.69
C ILE A 95 6.08 -5.47 -2.24
N SER A 96 6.21 -5.94 -3.47
CA SER A 96 7.51 -6.16 -4.12
C SER A 96 8.31 -4.86 -4.25
N LEU A 97 7.66 -3.78 -4.66
CA LEU A 97 8.29 -2.46 -4.78
C LEU A 97 8.79 -1.96 -3.41
N SER A 98 7.96 -2.10 -2.37
CA SER A 98 8.31 -1.70 -1.00
C SER A 98 9.49 -2.51 -0.46
N LEU A 99 9.51 -3.82 -0.71
CA LEU A 99 10.61 -4.71 -0.36
C LEU A 99 11.93 -4.29 -1.02
N ILE A 100 11.90 -4.03 -2.33
CA ILE A 100 13.08 -3.61 -3.08
C ILE A 100 13.61 -2.28 -2.55
N LEU A 101 12.72 -1.33 -2.28
CA LEU A 101 13.09 -0.02 -1.74
C LEU A 101 13.71 -0.13 -0.36
N ILE A 102 13.05 -0.84 0.56
CA ILE A 102 13.52 -1.02 1.93
C ILE A 102 14.85 -1.77 1.93
N PHE A 103 14.97 -2.84 1.13
CA PHE A 103 16.20 -3.63 1.04
C PHE A 103 17.39 -2.82 0.50
N ARG A 104 17.16 -1.97 -0.53
CA ARG A 104 18.24 -1.19 -1.16
C ARG A 104 18.68 0.03 -0.36
N LEU A 105 17.75 0.65 0.40
CA LEU A 105 17.98 1.97 0.99
C LEU A 105 18.22 1.94 2.51
N SER A 106 17.84 0.87 3.22
CA SER A 106 17.83 0.88 4.69
C SER A 106 18.51 -0.32 5.36
N ASN A 107 19.38 -1.08 4.68
CA ASN A 107 19.94 -2.28 5.30
C ASN A 107 18.86 -3.08 6.03
N TYR A 108 18.00 -3.76 5.29
CA TYR A 108 16.82 -4.48 5.77
C TYR A 108 17.02 -5.12 7.15
N GLN A 109 16.11 -4.85 8.07
CA GLN A 109 16.00 -5.50 9.36
C GLN A 109 14.66 -6.24 9.45
N PHE A 110 14.67 -7.40 10.12
CA PHE A 110 13.45 -8.17 10.35
C PHE A 110 12.38 -7.31 11.03
N GLY A 111 11.15 -7.39 10.54
CA GLY A 111 10.00 -6.64 11.06
C GLY A 111 9.70 -5.33 10.32
N MET A 112 10.55 -4.88 9.40
CA MET A 112 10.32 -3.61 8.69
C MET A 112 9.07 -3.64 7.80
N MET A 113 8.82 -4.77 7.13
CA MET A 113 7.61 -4.94 6.32
C MET A 113 6.37 -5.06 7.20
N SER A 114 6.45 -5.79 8.30
CA SER A 114 5.36 -5.92 9.28
C SER A 114 5.01 -4.56 9.90
N ILE A 115 5.99 -3.71 10.21
CA ILE A 115 5.77 -2.35 10.70
C ILE A 115 5.09 -1.49 9.62
N LEU A 116 5.58 -1.54 8.37
CA LEU A 116 4.95 -0.84 7.25
C LEU A 116 3.49 -1.26 7.08
N GLY A 117 3.23 -2.57 7.00
CA GLY A 117 1.89 -3.12 6.86
C GLY A 117 0.99 -2.79 8.05
N GLY A 118 1.50 -2.89 9.27
CA GLY A 118 0.76 -2.55 10.49
C GLY A 118 0.35 -1.08 10.55
N LEU A 119 1.26 -0.16 10.25
CA LEU A 119 0.96 1.27 10.19
C LEU A 119 -0.02 1.61 9.07
N PHE A 120 0.19 1.03 7.87
CA PHE A 120 -0.75 1.20 6.76
C PHE A 120 -2.15 0.74 7.14
N LEU A 121 -2.30 -0.47 7.69
CA LEU A 121 -3.59 -1.03 8.06
C LEU A 121 -4.24 -0.27 9.22
N LEU A 122 -3.46 0.21 10.19
CA LEU A 122 -3.96 1.03 11.28
C LEU A 122 -4.59 2.33 10.74
N ILE A 123 -3.92 3.02 9.82
CA ILE A 123 -4.45 4.23 9.21
C ILE A 123 -5.67 3.89 8.35
N TYR A 124 -5.56 2.86 7.51
CA TYR A 124 -6.63 2.46 6.59
C TYR A 124 -7.90 2.02 7.33
N SER A 125 -7.77 1.19 8.38
CA SER A 125 -8.92 0.77 9.19
C SER A 125 -9.51 1.94 10.00
N SER A 126 -8.67 2.85 10.51
CA SER A 126 -9.18 4.02 11.23
C SER A 126 -10.02 4.94 10.34
N THR A 127 -9.66 5.11 9.08
CA THR A 127 -10.46 5.90 8.11
C THR A 127 -11.83 5.28 7.83
N ALA A 128 -11.98 3.97 7.95
CA ALA A 128 -13.25 3.28 7.79
C ALA A 128 -14.10 3.30 9.07
N ILE A 129 -13.48 3.08 10.24
CA ILE A 129 -14.17 2.86 11.52
C ILE A 129 -14.56 4.18 12.19
N VAL A 130 -13.69 5.20 12.15
CA VAL A 130 -13.95 6.48 12.81
C VAL A 130 -15.21 7.17 12.33
N PRO A 131 -15.51 7.21 11.01
CA PRO A 131 -16.78 7.78 10.51
C PRO A 131 -17.99 6.91 10.83
N ASN A 132 -17.83 5.60 10.97
CA ASN A 132 -18.94 4.67 11.16
C ASN A 132 -18.54 3.52 12.09
N PHE A 133 -18.83 3.66 13.39
CA PHE A 133 -18.54 2.64 14.40
C PHE A 133 -19.21 1.29 14.15
N ALA A 134 -20.29 1.21 13.35
CA ALA A 134 -20.87 -0.06 12.94
C ALA A 134 -19.90 -0.94 12.12
N MET A 135 -18.85 -0.35 11.56
CA MET A 135 -17.80 -1.07 10.84
C MET A 135 -16.75 -1.71 11.77
N PHE A 136 -16.88 -1.56 13.11
CA PHE A 136 -15.91 -2.12 14.06
C PHE A 136 -15.76 -3.64 13.93
N ASP A 137 -16.85 -4.34 13.65
CA ASP A 137 -16.84 -5.81 13.46
C ASP A 137 -16.03 -6.25 12.24
N THR A 138 -15.70 -5.32 11.33
CA THR A 138 -14.89 -5.62 10.14
C THR A 138 -13.38 -5.57 10.40
N VAL A 139 -12.94 -5.10 11.59
CA VAL A 139 -11.50 -4.95 11.94
C VAL A 139 -10.74 -6.26 11.76
N GLN A 140 -11.35 -7.39 12.12
CA GLN A 140 -10.77 -8.71 11.97
C GLN A 140 -10.36 -9.02 10.50
N PHE A 141 -11.13 -8.53 9.52
CA PHE A 141 -10.82 -8.75 8.11
C PHE A 141 -9.65 -7.88 7.63
N TYR A 142 -9.52 -6.67 8.19
CA TYR A 142 -8.34 -5.82 7.92
C TYR A 142 -7.06 -6.47 8.44
N SER A 143 -7.12 -7.16 9.60
CA SER A 143 -5.95 -7.83 10.17
C SER A 143 -5.39 -8.95 9.28
N LEU A 144 -6.24 -9.61 8.49
CA LEU A 144 -5.80 -10.62 7.53
C LEU A 144 -4.84 -10.05 6.47
N ASN A 145 -5.01 -8.78 6.11
CA ASN A 145 -4.13 -8.13 5.15
C ASN A 145 -2.70 -7.90 5.69
N LEU A 146 -2.46 -8.14 6.98
CA LEU A 146 -1.11 -8.11 7.55
C LEU A 146 -0.29 -9.35 7.18
N ILE A 147 -0.94 -10.46 6.86
CA ILE A 147 -0.31 -11.75 6.59
C ILE A 147 0.79 -11.65 5.52
N PRO A 148 0.57 -11.04 4.34
CA PRO A 148 1.60 -10.92 3.31
C PRO A 148 2.85 -10.16 3.78
N PHE A 149 2.69 -9.14 4.62
CA PHE A 149 3.81 -8.36 5.16
C PHE A 149 4.65 -9.19 6.15
N VAL A 150 3.99 -9.95 7.02
CA VAL A 150 4.66 -10.86 7.97
C VAL A 150 5.39 -11.98 7.23
N ILE A 151 4.73 -12.58 6.24
CA ILE A 151 5.34 -13.61 5.39
C ILE A 151 6.58 -13.05 4.69
N SER A 152 6.51 -11.82 4.18
CA SER A 152 7.64 -11.14 3.54
C SER A 152 8.84 -11.01 4.48
N ASP A 153 8.63 -10.63 5.73
CA ASP A 153 9.68 -10.54 6.74
C ASP A 153 10.30 -11.92 7.07
N ILE A 154 9.47 -12.96 7.17
CA ILE A 154 9.93 -14.32 7.44
C ILE A 154 10.81 -14.83 6.28
N PHE A 155 10.33 -14.68 5.04
CA PHE A 155 11.08 -15.11 3.86
C PHE A 155 12.43 -14.41 3.74
N LEU A 156 12.48 -13.10 3.98
CA LEU A 156 13.73 -12.34 3.93
C LEU A 156 14.70 -12.72 5.06
N LYS A 157 14.18 -13.16 6.21
CA LYS A 157 15.02 -13.68 7.30
C LYS A 157 15.66 -15.01 6.94
N ILE A 158 14.90 -15.91 6.31
CA ILE A 158 15.35 -17.28 5.98
C ILE A 158 16.30 -17.25 4.79
N ASN A 159 16.01 -16.45 3.78
CA ASN A 159 16.75 -16.47 2.52
C ASN A 159 17.08 -15.04 2.05
N ARG A 160 18.30 -14.59 2.35
CA ARG A 160 18.80 -13.26 1.92
C ARG A 160 19.16 -13.18 0.43
N SER A 161 18.88 -14.21 -0.36
CA SER A 161 19.21 -14.22 -1.77
C SER A 161 18.23 -13.32 -2.57
N LYS A 162 18.72 -12.78 -3.71
CA LYS A 162 17.92 -11.94 -4.62
C LYS A 162 16.68 -12.66 -5.18
N ILE A 163 16.67 -13.98 -5.16
CA ILE A 163 15.59 -14.83 -5.67
C ILE A 163 14.39 -14.82 -4.71
N SER A 164 14.63 -14.68 -3.39
CA SER A 164 13.52 -14.64 -2.43
C SER A 164 12.60 -13.44 -2.59
N GLY A 165 13.12 -12.29 -3.05
CA GLY A 165 12.30 -11.11 -3.33
C GLY A 165 11.32 -11.32 -4.47
N PHE A 166 11.65 -12.18 -5.44
CA PHE A 166 10.76 -12.51 -6.56
C PHE A 166 9.60 -13.41 -6.11
N PHE A 167 9.87 -14.38 -5.24
CA PHE A 167 8.82 -15.28 -4.71
C PHE A 167 7.87 -14.58 -3.72
N VAL A 168 8.37 -13.65 -2.92
CA VAL A 168 7.54 -12.88 -1.98
C VAL A 168 6.61 -11.91 -2.69
N GLY A 169 7.04 -11.36 -3.84
CA GLY A 169 6.19 -10.48 -4.65
C GLY A 169 5.13 -11.21 -5.47
N GLY A 170 5.21 -12.54 -5.56
CA GLY A 170 4.25 -13.38 -6.29
C GLY A 170 3.22 -14.11 -5.41
N LEU A 171 3.27 -13.94 -4.08
CA LEU A 171 2.29 -14.40 -3.10
C LEU A 171 1.30 -13.28 -2.76
#